data_d11fe7eaf209b1a3ab688bb69dc71891
#
_entry.id   d11fe7eaf209b1a3ab688bb69dc71891
#
_cell.length_a   1.000
_cell.length_b   1.000
_cell.length_c   1.000
_cell.angle_alpha   90.00
_cell.angle_beta   90.00
_cell.angle_gamma   90.00
#
_symmetry.space_group_name_H-M   'P 1'
#
loop_
_entity.id
_entity.type
_entity.pdbx_description
1 polymer ?
#
loop_
_entity_poly.entity_id
_entity_poly.type
_entity_poly.pdbx_seq_one_letter_code
_entity_poly.pdbx_strand_id
1 'polypeptide(L)'
;ETWTNEICESRDIDPEHFNKLVDNLELFSAESLKEHGLVDELVDRNRIYEILCNLSEVEKEKDLKLISLATYAEARIKPNIKVKEKIAVIYADGEITMSDPSGLSAKKFYPIIREVRQDSSIKAVVLRVNSPGGDAQAAEILNKELQLLREVKPLIISMGEYAASGGYWISANCEEFFADNTAFSGLIGVFSMAMNYGEGLRKHLKINTANIGSNTHSNMLNGIDPLDAKEVAF
;
A
#
# COMPACT_ATOMS: atom_id res chain seq x y z
N GLU A 1 -2.96 5.93 -18.26
CA GLU A 1 -3.08 7.28 -18.86
C GLU A 1 -2.10 8.27 -18.20
N THR A 2 -2.08 8.39 -16.87
CA THR A 2 -1.16 9.31 -16.16
C THR A 2 0.31 9.02 -16.47
N TRP A 3 0.77 7.77 -16.29
CA TRP A 3 2.15 7.39 -16.58
C TRP A 3 2.54 7.55 -18.06
N THR A 4 1.60 7.23 -18.97
CA THR A 4 1.83 7.44 -20.39
C THR A 4 2.13 8.91 -20.67
N ASN A 5 1.30 9.82 -20.15
CA ASN A 5 1.47 11.26 -20.35
C ASN A 5 2.78 11.77 -19.74
N GLU A 6 3.12 11.37 -18.52
CA GLU A 6 4.36 11.76 -17.85
C GLU A 6 5.61 11.26 -18.60
N ILE A 7 5.60 10.02 -19.08
CA ILE A 7 6.71 9.47 -19.89
C ILE A 7 6.81 10.23 -21.21
N CYS A 8 5.69 10.41 -21.91
CA CYS A 8 5.66 11.10 -23.21
C CYS A 8 6.13 12.54 -23.09
N GLU A 9 5.68 13.27 -22.07
CA GLU A 9 6.12 14.63 -21.80
C GLU A 9 7.62 14.70 -21.47
N SER A 10 8.12 13.80 -20.61
CA SER A 10 9.52 13.80 -20.19
C SER A 10 10.49 13.39 -21.31
N ARG A 11 10.01 12.63 -22.31
CA ARG A 11 10.80 12.07 -23.41
C ARG A 11 10.52 12.72 -24.76
N ASP A 12 9.62 13.69 -24.81
CA ASP A 12 9.17 14.35 -26.05
C ASP A 12 8.66 13.34 -27.10
N ILE A 13 7.84 12.38 -26.62
CA ILE A 13 7.25 11.33 -27.45
C ILE A 13 5.76 11.60 -27.61
N ASP A 14 5.24 11.43 -28.82
CA ASP A 14 3.81 11.53 -29.07
C ASP A 14 3.05 10.38 -28.37
N PRO A 15 2.00 10.66 -27.55
CA PRO A 15 1.25 9.65 -26.80
C PRO A 15 0.57 8.58 -27.69
N GLU A 16 0.10 8.94 -28.89
CA GLU A 16 -0.48 7.96 -29.81
C GLU A 16 0.59 7.01 -30.36
N HIS A 17 1.77 7.54 -30.65
CA HIS A 17 2.91 6.75 -31.09
C HIS A 17 3.36 5.80 -29.97
N PHE A 18 3.52 6.31 -28.75
CA PHE A 18 3.87 5.49 -27.58
C PHE A 18 2.88 4.32 -27.36
N ASN A 19 1.57 4.59 -27.42
CA ASN A 19 0.57 3.55 -27.25
C ASN A 19 0.66 2.49 -28.37
N LYS A 20 0.94 2.88 -29.63
CA LYS A 20 1.17 1.91 -30.72
C LYS A 20 2.38 1.02 -30.47
N LEU A 21 3.48 1.56 -29.94
CA LEU A 21 4.66 0.77 -29.57
C LEU A 21 4.34 -0.26 -28.46
N VAL A 22 3.53 0.14 -27.47
CA VAL A 22 3.07 -0.76 -26.41
C VAL A 22 2.16 -1.85 -26.95
N ASP A 23 1.16 -1.49 -27.76
CA ASP A 23 0.18 -2.43 -28.32
C ASP A 23 0.83 -3.45 -29.27
N ASN A 24 1.85 -3.03 -30.00
CA ASN A 24 2.61 -3.88 -30.91
C ASN A 24 3.72 -4.68 -30.21
N LEU A 25 3.88 -4.53 -28.89
CA LEU A 25 4.95 -5.17 -28.10
C LEU A 25 6.36 -4.81 -28.60
N GLU A 26 6.57 -3.60 -29.08
CA GLU A 26 7.84 -3.14 -29.62
C GLU A 26 8.84 -2.71 -28.53
N LEU A 27 8.38 -2.49 -27.28
CA LEU A 27 9.19 -2.02 -26.16
C LEU A 27 9.67 -3.15 -25.24
N PHE A 28 10.07 -4.31 -25.79
CA PHE A 28 10.41 -5.49 -24.99
C PHE A 28 11.92 -5.71 -24.79
N SER A 29 12.77 -4.99 -25.50
CA SER A 29 14.23 -5.10 -25.37
C SER A 29 14.88 -3.78 -24.96
N ALA A 30 16.07 -3.85 -24.38
CA ALA A 30 16.84 -2.65 -24.03
C ALA A 30 17.18 -1.81 -25.26
N GLU A 31 17.49 -2.49 -26.36
CA GLU A 31 17.81 -1.86 -27.64
C GLU A 31 16.60 -1.10 -28.19
N SER A 32 15.41 -1.67 -28.16
CA SER A 32 14.19 -1.01 -28.62
C SER A 32 13.82 0.18 -27.73
N LEU A 33 14.02 0.11 -26.43
CA LEU A 33 13.82 1.26 -25.54
C LEU A 33 14.73 2.44 -25.91
N LYS A 34 15.98 2.17 -26.30
CA LYS A 34 16.91 3.19 -26.77
C LYS A 34 16.50 3.72 -28.15
N GLU A 35 16.14 2.86 -29.09
CA GLU A 35 15.73 3.22 -30.44
C GLU A 35 14.52 4.17 -30.43
N HIS A 36 13.58 3.93 -29.51
CA HIS A 36 12.39 4.76 -29.34
C HIS A 36 12.55 5.91 -28.35
N GLY A 37 13.78 6.21 -27.89
CA GLY A 37 14.08 7.38 -27.06
C GLY A 37 13.65 7.29 -25.60
N LEU A 38 13.24 6.09 -25.13
CA LEU A 38 12.81 5.88 -23.74
C LEU A 38 13.97 5.81 -22.75
N VAL A 39 15.17 5.47 -23.24
CA VAL A 39 16.43 5.53 -22.48
C VAL A 39 17.51 6.22 -23.33
N ASP A 40 18.42 6.92 -22.69
CA ASP A 40 19.43 7.73 -23.35
C ASP A 40 20.60 6.87 -23.87
N GLU A 41 21.06 5.90 -23.08
CA GLU A 41 22.21 5.08 -23.40
C GLU A 41 22.06 3.68 -22.77
N LEU A 42 22.55 2.66 -23.46
CA LEU A 42 22.71 1.32 -22.90
C LEU A 42 24.14 1.17 -22.43
N VAL A 43 24.31 1.06 -21.13
CA VAL A 43 25.63 1.05 -20.50
C VAL A 43 25.76 -0.12 -19.51
N ASP A 44 26.96 -0.62 -19.42
CA ASP A 44 27.34 -1.53 -18.33
C ASP A 44 27.72 -0.75 -17.06
N ARG A 45 27.96 -1.51 -15.99
CA ARG A 45 28.33 -0.94 -14.69
C ARG A 45 29.62 -0.10 -14.75
N ASN A 46 30.60 -0.51 -15.53
CA ASN A 46 31.87 0.20 -15.62
C ASN A 46 31.68 1.57 -16.26
N ARG A 47 30.86 1.60 -17.33
CA ARG A 47 30.52 2.86 -17.99
C ARG A 47 29.77 3.84 -17.08
N ILE A 48 28.89 3.33 -16.17
CA ILE A 48 28.25 4.17 -15.15
C ILE A 48 29.31 4.81 -14.24
N TYR A 49 30.31 4.06 -13.79
CA TYR A 49 31.38 4.62 -12.95
C TYR A 49 32.24 5.64 -13.72
N GLU A 50 32.52 5.42 -14.99
CA GLU A 50 33.21 6.42 -15.82
C GLU A 50 32.39 7.73 -15.89
N ILE A 51 31.09 7.65 -16.13
CA ILE A 51 30.20 8.81 -16.17
C ILE A 51 30.21 9.52 -14.81
N LEU A 52 30.13 8.79 -13.69
CA LEU A 52 30.17 9.35 -12.36
C LEU A 52 31.53 10.00 -12.04
N CYS A 53 32.64 9.40 -12.47
CA CYS A 53 33.97 9.99 -12.34
C CYS A 53 34.04 11.32 -13.10
N ASN A 54 33.58 11.35 -14.32
CA ASN A 54 33.55 12.57 -15.14
C ASN A 54 32.70 13.68 -14.52
N LEU A 55 31.48 13.33 -14.05
CA LEU A 55 30.59 14.27 -13.37
C LEU A 55 31.15 14.81 -12.04
N SER A 56 31.95 14.01 -11.36
CA SER A 56 32.57 14.35 -10.06
C SER A 56 33.98 14.93 -10.20
N GLU A 57 34.48 15.08 -11.42
CA GLU A 57 35.83 15.56 -11.73
C GLU A 57 36.94 14.77 -11.03
N VAL A 58 36.77 13.44 -10.90
CA VAL A 58 37.74 12.51 -10.31
C VAL A 58 38.28 11.54 -11.36
N GLU A 59 39.55 11.15 -11.24
CA GLU A 59 40.16 10.26 -12.23
C GLU A 59 39.88 8.76 -11.95
N LYS A 60 39.55 8.40 -10.71
CA LYS A 60 39.46 7.00 -10.31
C LYS A 60 38.20 6.73 -9.51
N GLU A 61 37.57 5.59 -9.78
CA GLU A 61 36.37 5.11 -9.05
C GLU A 61 36.51 5.16 -7.52
N LYS A 62 37.68 4.80 -6.98
CA LYS A 62 37.95 4.82 -5.53
C LYS A 62 37.90 6.22 -4.91
N ASP A 63 38.00 7.26 -5.72
CA ASP A 63 37.98 8.66 -5.27
C ASP A 63 36.55 9.23 -5.32
N LEU A 64 35.58 8.49 -5.87
CA LEU A 64 34.15 8.85 -5.86
C LEU A 64 33.61 8.88 -4.44
N LYS A 65 33.01 10.00 -4.05
CA LYS A 65 32.32 10.21 -2.77
C LYS A 65 30.81 10.06 -2.96
N LEU A 66 30.36 8.83 -3.05
CA LEU A 66 28.95 8.52 -3.20
C LEU A 66 28.25 8.44 -1.85
N ILE A 67 27.05 8.98 -1.76
CA ILE A 67 26.15 8.82 -0.60
C ILE A 67 24.81 8.25 -1.06
N SER A 68 24.15 7.49 -0.20
CA SER A 68 22.81 7.01 -0.48
C SER A 68 21.80 8.16 -0.40
N LEU A 69 20.68 8.04 -1.11
CA LEU A 69 19.58 9.00 -1.03
C LEU A 69 19.05 9.13 0.41
N ALA A 70 18.98 8.01 1.16
CA ALA A 70 18.59 8.01 2.57
C ALA A 70 19.54 8.85 3.43
N THR A 71 20.85 8.64 3.31
CA THR A 71 21.86 9.42 4.04
C THR A 71 21.82 10.91 3.67
N TYR A 72 21.59 11.22 2.39
CA TYR A 72 21.41 12.59 1.94
C TYR A 72 20.17 13.25 2.55
N ALA A 73 19.05 12.54 2.58
CA ALA A 73 17.82 13.00 3.19
C ALA A 73 17.99 13.29 4.69
N GLU A 74 18.62 12.39 5.44
CA GLU A 74 18.95 12.58 6.87
C GLU A 74 19.82 13.82 7.11
N ALA A 75 20.80 14.09 6.24
CA ALA A 75 21.66 15.27 6.35
C ALA A 75 20.92 16.58 6.08
N ARG A 76 19.88 16.55 5.23
CA ARG A 76 19.08 17.73 4.87
C ARG A 76 17.93 18.01 5.83
N ILE A 77 17.34 16.95 6.36
CA ILE A 77 16.19 17.04 7.30
C ILE A 77 16.72 16.94 8.72
N LYS A 78 17.33 18.02 9.22
CA LYS A 78 17.71 18.09 10.63
C LYS A 78 16.49 18.49 11.46
N PRO A 79 16.04 17.67 12.42
CA PRO A 79 14.92 18.03 13.28
C PRO A 79 15.31 19.26 14.11
N ASN A 80 14.43 20.26 14.15
CA ASN A 80 14.60 21.42 15.02
C ASN A 80 14.18 21.05 16.45
N ILE A 81 15.14 20.59 17.26
CA ILE A 81 14.92 20.10 18.62
C ILE A 81 14.36 21.19 19.57
N LYS A 82 14.40 22.46 19.18
CA LYS A 82 13.92 23.59 20.01
C LYS A 82 12.41 23.85 19.85
N VAL A 83 11.76 23.20 18.89
CA VAL A 83 10.31 23.38 18.65
C VAL A 83 9.53 22.60 19.70
N LYS A 84 8.67 23.29 20.45
CA LYS A 84 7.81 22.69 21.47
C LYS A 84 6.58 22.01 20.88
N GLU A 85 6.08 22.50 19.76
CA GLU A 85 4.91 21.98 19.06
C GLU A 85 5.33 21.09 17.91
N LYS A 86 4.68 19.95 17.76
CA LYS A 86 5.03 18.89 16.82
C LYS A 86 3.85 18.52 15.91
N ILE A 87 4.17 18.06 14.75
CA ILE A 87 3.25 17.31 13.88
C ILE A 87 3.70 15.84 13.92
N ALA A 88 2.78 14.93 14.22
CA ALA A 88 3.06 13.50 14.15
C ALA A 88 2.79 12.99 12.73
N VAL A 89 3.68 12.16 12.22
CA VAL A 89 3.45 11.38 11.01
C VAL A 89 3.40 9.91 11.40
N ILE A 90 2.25 9.28 11.17
CA ILE A 90 2.03 7.84 11.42
C ILE A 90 2.06 7.14 10.07
N TYR A 91 2.96 6.18 9.91
CA TYR A 91 3.05 5.36 8.71
C TYR A 91 2.20 4.09 8.89
N ALA A 92 1.14 3.98 8.12
CA ALA A 92 0.21 2.87 8.08
C ALA A 92 0.48 2.03 6.83
N ASP A 93 1.57 1.24 6.90
CA ASP A 93 2.06 0.44 5.77
C ASP A 93 1.72 -1.04 5.93
N GLY A 94 1.30 -1.66 4.82
CA GLY A 94 1.07 -3.09 4.71
C GLY A 94 -0.36 -3.54 4.99
N GLU A 95 -0.56 -4.85 5.04
CA GLU A 95 -1.86 -5.47 5.28
C GLU A 95 -2.36 -5.21 6.70
N ILE A 96 -3.65 -4.89 6.84
CA ILE A 96 -4.29 -4.69 8.13
C ILE A 96 -4.58 -6.04 8.77
N THR A 97 -4.04 -6.25 9.97
CA THR A 97 -4.18 -7.49 10.73
C THR A 97 -4.51 -7.22 12.20
N MET A 98 -5.00 -8.23 12.92
CA MET A 98 -5.22 -8.09 14.36
C MET A 98 -3.92 -8.00 15.15
N SER A 99 -2.92 -8.83 14.83
CA SER A 99 -1.73 -8.98 15.66
C SER A 99 -0.42 -9.32 14.92
N ASP A 100 -0.43 -9.48 13.60
CA ASP A 100 0.79 -9.77 12.84
C ASP A 100 1.74 -8.55 12.89
N PRO A 101 2.95 -8.69 13.41
CA PRO A 101 3.89 -7.59 13.54
C PRO A 101 4.49 -7.12 12.21
N SER A 102 4.37 -7.90 11.14
CA SER A 102 4.94 -7.57 9.83
C SER A 102 4.12 -6.54 9.05
N GLY A 103 2.85 -6.35 9.42
CA GLY A 103 1.94 -5.43 8.75
C GLY A 103 1.40 -4.32 9.66
N LEU A 104 0.30 -3.73 9.22
CA LEU A 104 -0.46 -2.73 9.97
C LEU A 104 -1.32 -3.43 11.02
N SER A 105 -0.71 -3.82 12.13
CA SER A 105 -1.35 -4.56 13.21
C SER A 105 -2.17 -3.64 14.11
N ALA A 106 -3.47 -3.95 14.31
CA ALA A 106 -4.32 -3.21 15.24
C ALA A 106 -3.73 -3.19 16.66
N LYS A 107 -3.22 -4.32 17.14
CA LYS A 107 -2.58 -4.44 18.46
C LYS A 107 -1.40 -3.50 18.64
N LYS A 108 -0.62 -3.25 17.59
CA LYS A 108 0.56 -2.37 17.61
C LYS A 108 0.15 -0.91 17.44
N PHE A 109 -0.73 -0.61 16.49
CA PHE A 109 -1.02 0.76 16.09
C PHE A 109 -2.05 1.47 16.97
N TYR A 110 -3.03 0.75 17.51
CA TYR A 110 -4.00 1.31 18.46
C TYR A 110 -3.34 2.09 19.61
N PRO A 111 -2.34 1.53 20.34
CA PRO A 111 -1.66 2.28 21.40
C PRO A 111 -0.91 3.51 20.89
N ILE A 112 -0.28 3.43 19.70
CA ILE A 112 0.45 4.55 19.07
C ILE A 112 -0.51 5.70 18.75
N ILE A 113 -1.65 5.42 18.11
CA ILE A 113 -2.65 6.44 17.78
C ILE A 113 -3.18 7.10 19.06
N ARG A 114 -3.43 6.29 20.10
CA ARG A 114 -3.87 6.78 21.40
C ARG A 114 -2.83 7.66 22.10
N GLU A 115 -1.56 7.29 22.07
CA GLU A 115 -0.45 8.10 22.62
C GLU A 115 -0.36 9.44 21.88
N VAL A 116 -0.37 9.42 20.55
CA VAL A 116 -0.38 10.63 19.71
C VAL A 116 -1.59 11.51 20.01
N ARG A 117 -2.76 10.94 20.25
CA ARG A 117 -3.97 11.65 20.64
C ARG A 117 -3.82 12.36 21.98
N GLN A 118 -3.17 11.72 22.94
CA GLN A 118 -3.01 12.22 24.32
C GLN A 118 -1.83 13.20 24.49
N ASP A 119 -0.81 13.16 23.63
CA ASP A 119 0.35 14.05 23.73
C ASP A 119 -0.02 15.49 23.35
N SER A 120 -0.05 16.40 24.32
CA SER A 120 -0.39 17.81 24.12
C SER A 120 0.65 18.58 23.30
N SER A 121 1.87 18.06 23.13
CA SER A 121 2.91 18.68 22.28
C SER A 121 2.63 18.45 20.79
N ILE A 122 1.86 17.42 20.44
CA ILE A 122 1.46 17.13 19.06
C ILE A 122 0.18 17.93 18.73
N LYS A 123 0.28 18.80 17.73
CA LYS A 123 -0.81 19.72 17.34
C LYS A 123 -1.61 19.27 16.14
N ALA A 124 -1.03 18.44 15.29
CA ALA A 124 -1.70 17.86 14.12
C ALA A 124 -1.09 16.50 13.80
N VAL A 125 -1.82 15.70 13.03
CA VAL A 125 -1.41 14.35 12.65
C VAL A 125 -1.56 14.17 11.15
N VAL A 126 -0.55 13.59 10.54
CA VAL A 126 -0.61 13.06 9.17
C VAL A 126 -0.58 11.54 9.26
N LEU A 127 -1.61 10.88 8.76
CA LEU A 127 -1.62 9.43 8.59
C LEU A 127 -1.23 9.14 7.14
N ARG A 128 -0.03 8.60 6.96
CA ARG A 128 0.44 8.12 5.65
C ARG A 128 -0.01 6.68 5.48
N VAL A 129 -0.98 6.45 4.58
CA VAL A 129 -1.58 5.13 4.34
C VAL A 129 -1.01 4.54 3.07
N ASN A 130 -0.43 3.35 3.18
CA ASN A 130 -0.01 2.52 2.06
C ASN A 130 -0.43 1.06 2.33
N SER A 131 -1.73 0.80 2.22
CA SER A 131 -2.34 -0.46 2.65
C SER A 131 -3.39 -0.96 1.65
N PRO A 132 -3.33 -2.24 1.26
CA PRO A 132 -4.36 -2.87 0.45
C PRO A 132 -5.66 -3.17 1.24
N GLY A 133 -5.66 -2.93 2.56
CA GLY A 133 -6.70 -3.35 3.47
C GLY A 133 -6.32 -4.60 4.25
N GLY A 134 -7.30 -5.41 4.61
CA GLY A 134 -7.11 -6.64 5.38
C GLY A 134 -8.28 -6.94 6.30
N ASP A 135 -8.00 -7.37 7.53
CA ASP A 135 -9.01 -7.75 8.52
C ASP A 135 -9.94 -6.58 8.87
N ALA A 136 -11.24 -6.80 8.66
CA ALA A 136 -12.27 -5.77 8.86
C ALA A 136 -12.40 -5.35 10.33
N GLN A 137 -12.26 -6.28 11.28
CA GLN A 137 -12.34 -5.98 12.70
C GLN A 137 -11.13 -5.16 13.16
N ALA A 138 -9.94 -5.50 12.67
CA ALA A 138 -8.73 -4.73 12.92
C ALA A 138 -8.84 -3.31 12.34
N ALA A 139 -9.36 -3.18 11.12
CA ALA A 139 -9.61 -1.88 10.49
C ALA A 139 -10.57 -1.02 11.32
N GLU A 140 -11.66 -1.61 11.84
CA GLU A 140 -12.62 -0.88 12.69
C GLU A 140 -12.01 -0.43 14.01
N ILE A 141 -11.18 -1.24 14.65
CA ILE A 141 -10.46 -0.85 15.88
C ILE A 141 -9.58 0.39 15.62
N LEU A 142 -8.82 0.38 14.53
CA LEU A 142 -7.97 1.51 14.15
C LEU A 142 -8.81 2.73 13.77
N ASN A 143 -9.85 2.53 12.97
CA ASN A 143 -10.78 3.56 12.54
C ASN A 143 -11.41 4.28 13.74
N LYS A 144 -11.84 3.54 14.75
CA LYS A 144 -12.44 4.13 15.95
C LYS A 144 -11.47 5.01 16.75
N GLU A 145 -10.20 4.59 16.87
CA GLU A 145 -9.21 5.42 17.56
C GLU A 145 -8.82 6.65 16.74
N LEU A 146 -8.80 6.55 15.40
CA LEU A 146 -8.60 7.68 14.50
C LEU A 146 -9.76 8.69 14.57
N GLN A 147 -11.01 8.23 14.72
CA GLN A 147 -12.17 9.10 14.98
C GLN A 147 -11.98 9.91 16.26
N LEU A 148 -11.59 9.24 17.36
CA LEU A 148 -11.33 9.90 18.63
C LEU A 148 -10.14 10.88 18.56
N LEU A 149 -9.12 10.57 17.77
CA LEU A 149 -8.00 11.45 17.50
C LEU A 149 -8.45 12.70 16.77
N ARG A 150 -9.26 12.56 15.73
CA ARG A 150 -9.80 13.65 14.92
C ARG A 150 -10.65 14.64 15.75
N GLU A 151 -11.36 14.16 16.77
CA GLU A 151 -12.15 15.04 17.65
C GLU A 151 -11.28 16.08 18.42
N VAL A 152 -9.98 15.80 18.60
CA VAL A 152 -9.08 16.64 19.42
C VAL A 152 -7.90 17.22 18.65
N LYS A 153 -7.59 16.70 17.45
CA LYS A 153 -6.47 17.16 16.61
C LYS A 153 -6.82 17.07 15.14
N PRO A 154 -6.40 18.04 14.31
CA PRO A 154 -6.50 17.91 12.86
C PRO A 154 -5.82 16.63 12.38
N LEU A 155 -6.53 15.82 11.59
CA LEU A 155 -6.06 14.59 10.99
C LEU A 155 -6.12 14.71 9.47
N ILE A 156 -4.97 14.68 8.83
CA ILE A 156 -4.83 14.69 7.38
C ILE A 156 -4.35 13.31 6.92
N ILE A 157 -4.94 12.82 5.85
CA ILE A 157 -4.54 11.56 5.23
C ILE A 157 -3.66 11.83 4.01
N SER A 158 -2.54 11.12 3.93
CA SER A 158 -1.69 11.05 2.73
C SER A 158 -1.68 9.62 2.22
N MET A 159 -2.37 9.37 1.10
CA MET A 159 -2.42 8.05 0.49
C MET A 159 -1.13 7.77 -0.28
N GLY A 160 -0.62 6.55 -0.14
CA GLY A 160 0.53 6.05 -0.87
C GLY A 160 0.13 5.42 -2.19
N GLU A 161 0.82 4.35 -2.55
CA GLU A 161 0.50 3.54 -3.72
C GLU A 161 -0.87 2.86 -3.57
N TYR A 162 -1.18 2.38 -2.35
CA TYR A 162 -2.43 1.73 -2.02
C TYR A 162 -3.13 2.40 -0.83
N ALA A 163 -4.42 2.64 -0.96
CA ALA A 163 -5.32 2.98 0.14
C ALA A 163 -6.70 2.34 -0.16
N ALA A 164 -6.74 1.00 -0.09
CA ALA A 164 -7.88 0.22 -0.57
C ALA A 164 -8.54 -0.60 0.55
N SER A 165 -9.83 -0.90 0.40
CA SER A 165 -10.60 -1.71 1.37
C SER A 165 -10.45 -1.17 2.80
N GLY A 166 -9.95 -1.95 3.75
CA GLY A 166 -9.64 -1.48 5.11
C GLY A 166 -8.70 -0.28 5.16
N GLY A 167 -7.74 -0.15 4.21
CA GLY A 167 -6.87 1.02 4.06
C GLY A 167 -7.66 2.28 3.70
N TYR A 168 -8.65 2.17 2.83
CA TYR A 168 -9.58 3.26 2.55
C TYR A 168 -10.48 3.56 3.76
N TRP A 169 -10.97 2.52 4.46
CA TRP A 169 -11.82 2.66 5.64
C TRP A 169 -11.16 3.51 6.74
N ILE A 170 -9.90 3.20 7.11
CA ILE A 170 -9.16 4.01 8.10
C ILE A 170 -8.83 5.42 7.59
N SER A 171 -8.87 5.64 6.27
CA SER A 171 -8.64 6.94 5.67
C SER A 171 -9.91 7.82 5.60
N ALA A 172 -11.10 7.23 5.69
CA ALA A 172 -12.36 7.94 5.45
C ALA A 172 -12.71 8.99 6.52
N ASN A 173 -12.11 8.93 7.72
CA ASN A 173 -12.37 9.84 8.83
C ASN A 173 -11.27 10.89 8.98
N CYS A 174 -11.20 11.86 8.07
CA CYS A 174 -10.24 12.95 8.13
C CYS A 174 -10.87 14.27 7.71
N GLU A 175 -10.19 15.38 7.91
CA GLU A 175 -10.57 16.68 7.37
C GLU A 175 -10.31 16.72 5.87
N GLU A 176 -9.13 16.26 5.47
CA GLU A 176 -8.68 16.25 4.07
C GLU A 176 -7.83 15.02 3.80
N PHE A 177 -7.91 14.50 2.60
CA PHE A 177 -7.00 13.46 2.13
C PHE A 177 -6.36 13.85 0.80
N PHE A 178 -5.11 13.47 0.65
CA PHE A 178 -4.30 13.69 -0.53
C PHE A 178 -3.88 12.34 -1.10
N ALA A 179 -4.08 12.17 -2.39
CA ALA A 179 -3.67 10.99 -3.14
C ALA A 179 -2.97 11.43 -4.42
N ASP A 180 -1.97 10.68 -4.83
CA ASP A 180 -1.37 10.82 -6.16
C ASP A 180 -2.34 10.34 -7.23
N ASN A 181 -2.19 10.83 -8.48
CA ASN A 181 -3.01 10.42 -9.61
C ASN A 181 -2.88 8.93 -9.94
N THR A 182 -1.81 8.30 -9.50
CA THR A 182 -1.51 6.88 -9.68
C THR A 182 -1.88 6.02 -8.47
N ALA A 183 -2.36 6.62 -7.37
CA ALA A 183 -2.75 5.90 -6.17
C ALA A 183 -3.96 5.00 -6.44
N PHE A 184 -3.85 3.75 -6.04
CA PHE A 184 -4.94 2.80 -6.08
C PHE A 184 -5.76 2.89 -4.78
N SER A 185 -7.00 3.40 -4.87
CA SER A 185 -7.86 3.62 -3.70
C SER A 185 -9.28 3.12 -3.93
N GLY A 186 -10.07 3.05 -2.86
CA GLY A 186 -11.47 2.58 -2.92
C GLY A 186 -11.60 1.12 -2.52
N LEU A 187 -12.17 0.27 -3.39
CA LEU A 187 -12.56 -1.12 -3.07
C LEU A 187 -13.39 -1.17 -1.76
N ILE A 188 -14.44 -0.34 -1.73
CA ILE A 188 -15.30 -0.19 -0.56
C ILE A 188 -16.19 -1.43 -0.45
N GLY A 189 -15.91 -2.28 0.54
CA GLY A 189 -16.68 -3.48 0.80
C GLY A 189 -15.90 -4.52 1.59
N VAL A 190 -16.65 -5.50 2.10
CA VAL A 190 -16.11 -6.69 2.78
C VAL A 190 -16.55 -7.90 1.97
N PHE A 191 -15.64 -8.80 1.71
CA PHE A 191 -15.94 -10.06 1.08
C PHE A 191 -15.37 -11.21 1.89
N SER A 192 -16.01 -12.36 1.80
CA SER A 192 -15.48 -13.62 2.31
C SER A 192 -15.71 -14.73 1.29
N MET A 193 -14.93 -15.78 1.39
CA MET A 193 -15.06 -16.97 0.55
C MET A 193 -15.37 -18.15 1.45
N ALA A 194 -16.53 -18.76 1.22
CA ALA A 194 -16.92 -20.01 1.86
C ALA A 194 -16.72 -21.15 0.87
N MET A 195 -15.86 -22.09 1.18
CA MET A 195 -15.64 -23.29 0.35
C MET A 195 -16.50 -24.41 0.84
N ASN A 196 -17.06 -25.18 -0.11
CA ASN A 196 -17.81 -26.40 0.18
C ASN A 196 -17.15 -27.61 -0.48
N TYR A 197 -16.69 -28.54 0.32
CA TYR A 197 -16.01 -29.76 -0.12
C TYR A 197 -16.89 -31.01 -0.05
N GLY A 198 -18.08 -30.91 0.52
CA GLY A 198 -18.92 -32.05 0.87
C GLY A 198 -19.29 -32.94 -0.32
N GLU A 199 -19.59 -32.34 -1.48
CA GLU A 199 -19.89 -33.11 -2.69
C GLU A 199 -18.67 -33.85 -3.20
N GLY A 200 -17.48 -33.21 -3.18
CA GLY A 200 -16.22 -33.84 -3.54
C GLY A 200 -15.87 -35.04 -2.66
N LEU A 201 -16.03 -34.88 -1.35
CA LEU A 201 -15.83 -35.96 -0.37
C LEU A 201 -16.76 -37.16 -0.65
N ARG A 202 -18.04 -36.92 -0.88
CA ARG A 202 -19.02 -37.96 -1.16
C ARG A 202 -18.79 -38.66 -2.52
N LYS A 203 -18.62 -37.89 -3.59
CA LYS A 203 -18.50 -38.44 -4.96
C LYS A 203 -17.17 -39.12 -5.22
N HIS A 204 -16.07 -38.50 -4.84
CA HIS A 204 -14.74 -38.95 -5.19
C HIS A 204 -14.08 -39.82 -4.14
N LEU A 205 -14.20 -39.44 -2.87
CA LEU A 205 -13.55 -40.14 -1.76
C LEU A 205 -14.47 -41.15 -1.06
N LYS A 206 -15.79 -41.19 -1.41
CA LYS A 206 -16.80 -42.05 -0.77
C LYS A 206 -16.91 -41.86 0.74
N ILE A 207 -16.54 -40.66 1.23
CA ILE A 207 -16.65 -40.29 2.63
C ILE A 207 -18.03 -39.65 2.87
N ASN A 208 -18.81 -40.27 3.74
CA ASN A 208 -20.06 -39.71 4.22
C ASN A 208 -19.81 -39.00 5.55
N THR A 209 -20.32 -37.79 5.67
CA THR A 209 -20.22 -36.96 6.87
C THR A 209 -21.56 -36.89 7.55
N ALA A 210 -21.55 -36.85 8.87
CA ALA A 210 -22.72 -36.57 9.69
C ALA A 210 -22.43 -35.35 10.57
N ASN A 211 -23.35 -34.41 10.57
CA ASN A 211 -23.24 -33.19 11.37
C ASN A 211 -24.17 -33.28 12.58
N ILE A 212 -23.65 -32.91 13.73
CA ILE A 212 -24.39 -32.83 14.99
C ILE A 212 -24.36 -31.38 15.44
N GLY A 213 -25.49 -30.73 15.53
CA GLY A 213 -25.63 -29.35 15.97
C GLY A 213 -26.74 -29.19 16.99
N SER A 214 -26.65 -28.20 17.85
CA SER A 214 -27.69 -27.87 18.82
C SER A 214 -28.95 -27.24 18.20
N ASN A 215 -28.75 -26.52 17.05
CA ASN A 215 -29.80 -25.76 16.38
C ASN A 215 -29.67 -25.92 14.85
N THR A 216 -30.69 -25.47 14.11
CA THR A 216 -30.81 -25.63 12.65
C THR A 216 -29.57 -25.14 11.89
N HIS A 217 -29.03 -24.00 12.25
CA HIS A 217 -27.89 -23.37 11.53
C HIS A 217 -26.54 -23.51 12.26
N SER A 218 -26.43 -24.48 13.22
CA SER A 218 -25.18 -24.67 13.97
C SER A 218 -23.97 -25.07 13.11
N ASN A 219 -24.22 -25.61 11.93
CA ASN A 219 -23.19 -26.10 11.02
C ASN A 219 -23.00 -25.19 9.79
N MET A 220 -23.58 -23.99 9.80
CA MET A 220 -23.37 -23.00 8.76
C MET A 220 -21.87 -22.73 8.60
N LEU A 221 -21.38 -22.68 7.36
CA LEU A 221 -19.96 -22.47 7.02
C LEU A 221 -19.00 -23.60 7.47
N ASN A 222 -19.49 -24.80 7.76
CA ASN A 222 -18.64 -25.96 8.10
C ASN A 222 -17.83 -26.52 6.91
N GLY A 223 -18.06 -26.01 5.70
CA GLY A 223 -17.39 -26.45 4.47
C GLY A 223 -17.85 -27.81 3.93
N ILE A 224 -18.85 -28.45 4.52
CA ILE A 224 -19.33 -29.79 4.15
C ILE A 224 -20.73 -29.74 3.54
N ASP A 225 -21.64 -29.01 4.14
CA ASP A 225 -22.99 -28.89 3.65
C ASP A 225 -23.18 -27.61 2.82
N PRO A 226 -23.98 -27.66 1.74
CA PRO A 226 -24.33 -26.47 1.00
C PRO A 226 -25.17 -25.55 1.88
N LEU A 227 -24.96 -24.24 1.75
CA LEU A 227 -25.79 -23.25 2.42
C LEU A 227 -27.22 -23.30 1.88
N ASP A 228 -28.21 -23.20 2.75
CA ASP A 228 -29.60 -23.05 2.36
C ASP A 228 -29.92 -21.57 1.97
N ALA A 229 -31.15 -21.34 1.49
CA ALA A 229 -31.53 -20.01 1.02
C ALA A 229 -31.57 -18.92 2.12
N LYS A 230 -31.77 -19.31 3.40
CA LYS A 230 -31.71 -18.39 4.54
C LYS A 230 -30.27 -18.10 4.92
N GLU A 231 -29.41 -19.11 4.88
CA GLU A 231 -27.97 -19.01 5.19
C GLU A 231 -27.23 -18.16 4.13
N VAL A 232 -27.66 -18.25 2.87
CA VAL A 232 -27.14 -17.39 1.79
C VAL A 232 -27.60 -15.94 1.92
N ALA A 233 -28.77 -15.71 2.48
CA ALA A 233 -29.36 -14.37 2.63
C ALA A 233 -28.91 -13.66 3.93
N PHE A 234 -28.27 -14.38 4.85
CA PHE A 234 -27.75 -13.85 6.11
C PHE A 234 -26.43 -13.15 5.92
#